data_f68216b62be09a7af68a323ec630a43f
#
_entry.id   f68216b62be09a7af68a323ec630a43f
#
_cell.length_a   1.000
_cell.length_b   1.000
_cell.length_c   1.000
_cell.angle_alpha   90.00
_cell.angle_beta   90.00
_cell.angle_gamma   90.00
#
_symmetry.space_group_name_H-M   'P 1'
#
loop_
_entity.id
_entity.type
_entity.pdbx_description
1 polymer ?
#
loop_
_entity_poly.entity_id
_entity_poly.type
_entity_poly.pdbx_seq_one_letter_code
_entity_poly.pdbx_strand_id
1 'polypeptide(L)'
;MLKSALTMLLSFASLSVVAATIQGVRIHESPDATRIVLDTSGAVKYKYFNLDKPHRVVIDVSNARAAEDLNLAAVAKDLKRIKRLRGAPRGKGYRLVVDAKLKLKPNAFTLNPIAPYGHRLVIDLSAAKKKPRQRESEKPKPRPNNRDVVIAIDAGHGGEDPGALGPRSLQ
;
A
#
# COMPACT_ATOMS: atom_id res chain seq x y z
N MET A 1 69.61 15.91 -0.29
CA MET A 1 68.43 15.73 -1.14
C MET A 1 67.39 14.97 -0.31
N LEU A 2 66.45 15.71 0.27
CA LEU A 2 65.44 15.18 1.21
C LEU A 2 64.14 15.04 0.46
N LYS A 3 63.70 13.81 0.19
CA LYS A 3 62.44 13.51 -0.45
C LYS A 3 61.34 13.42 0.61
N SER A 4 60.55 14.49 0.75
CA SER A 4 59.31 14.51 1.56
C SER A 4 58.23 13.69 0.87
N ALA A 5 57.89 12.52 1.41
CA ALA A 5 56.73 11.76 1.02
C ALA A 5 55.50 12.31 1.77
N LEU A 6 54.66 13.06 1.08
CA LEU A 6 53.38 13.55 1.57
C LEU A 6 52.37 12.39 1.50
N THR A 7 52.11 11.72 2.61
CA THR A 7 51.09 10.67 2.72
C THR A 7 49.74 11.32 2.93
N MET A 8 48.94 11.38 1.86
CA MET A 8 47.55 11.88 1.87
C MET A 8 46.62 10.83 2.48
N LEU A 9 46.26 11.04 3.73
CA LEU A 9 45.33 10.18 4.48
C LEU A 9 43.88 10.44 3.95
N LEU A 10 43.37 9.54 3.11
CA LEU A 10 42.02 9.59 2.62
C LEU A 10 41.07 9.10 3.74
N SER A 11 40.49 10.03 4.51
CA SER A 11 39.42 9.72 5.47
C SER A 11 38.15 9.31 4.73
N PHE A 12 37.85 8.02 4.67
CA PHE A 12 36.55 7.50 4.26
C PHE A 12 35.54 7.80 5.38
N ALA A 13 34.76 8.85 5.21
CA ALA A 13 33.58 9.09 6.04
C ALA A 13 32.54 8.00 5.76
N SER A 14 32.50 7.00 6.62
CA SER A 14 31.46 5.96 6.58
C SER A 14 30.10 6.60 6.91
N LEU A 15 29.27 6.83 5.91
CA LEU A 15 27.87 7.20 6.09
C LEU A 15 27.15 6.04 6.78
N SER A 16 27.03 6.12 8.10
CA SER A 16 26.21 5.18 8.87
C SER A 16 24.74 5.36 8.49
N VAL A 17 24.22 4.45 7.69
CA VAL A 17 22.78 4.39 7.39
C VAL A 17 22.05 3.98 8.67
N VAL A 18 21.47 4.93 9.37
CA VAL A 18 20.69 4.69 10.58
C VAL A 18 19.44 3.89 10.20
N ALA A 19 19.22 2.76 10.87
CA ALA A 19 18.02 1.96 10.68
C ALA A 19 16.79 2.73 11.17
N ALA A 20 15.74 2.76 10.37
CA ALA A 20 14.47 3.35 10.78
C ALA A 20 13.84 2.53 11.93
N THR A 21 13.18 3.19 12.86
CA THR A 21 12.46 2.53 13.95
C THR A 21 10.97 2.53 13.65
N ILE A 22 10.33 1.37 13.71
CA ILE A 22 8.86 1.22 13.69
C ILE A 22 8.40 1.58 15.09
N GLN A 23 7.82 2.77 15.23
CA GLN A 23 7.46 3.38 16.51
C GLN A 23 6.05 2.98 16.97
N GLY A 24 5.17 2.67 16.02
CA GLY A 24 3.80 2.31 16.32
C GLY A 24 3.11 1.57 15.19
N VAL A 25 2.03 0.88 15.55
CA VAL A 25 1.14 0.21 14.60
C VAL A 25 -0.29 0.58 14.93
N ARG A 26 -1.02 1.00 13.91
CA ARG A 26 -2.45 1.31 14.00
C ARG A 26 -3.20 0.47 12.99
N ILE A 27 -4.37 -0.03 13.37
CA ILE A 27 -5.23 -0.82 12.49
C ILE A 27 -6.60 -0.16 12.43
N HIS A 28 -7.11 -0.04 11.20
CA HIS A 28 -8.46 0.44 10.94
C HIS A 28 -9.18 -0.56 10.04
N GLU A 29 -10.37 -1.02 10.48
CA GLU A 29 -11.22 -1.88 9.67
C GLU A 29 -12.35 -1.07 9.04
N SER A 30 -12.51 -1.24 7.73
CA SER A 30 -13.68 -0.80 6.97
C SER A 30 -14.46 -2.02 6.48
N PRO A 31 -15.69 -1.85 5.95
CA PRO A 31 -16.46 -2.97 5.40
C PRO A 31 -15.69 -3.79 4.36
N ASP A 32 -14.88 -3.16 3.52
CA ASP A 32 -14.21 -3.78 2.38
C ASP A 32 -12.74 -4.10 2.58
N ALA A 33 -12.06 -3.44 3.53
CA ALA A 33 -10.63 -3.56 3.73
C ALA A 33 -10.22 -3.41 5.21
N THR A 34 -9.03 -3.89 5.52
CA THR A 34 -8.33 -3.60 6.78
C THR A 34 -7.06 -2.84 6.45
N ARG A 35 -6.89 -1.65 7.00
CA ARG A 35 -5.70 -0.81 6.85
C ARG A 35 -4.79 -0.98 8.06
N ILE A 36 -3.53 -1.30 7.81
CA ILE A 36 -2.46 -1.31 8.80
C ILE A 36 -1.54 -0.14 8.49
N VAL A 37 -1.24 0.68 9.48
CA VAL A 37 -0.33 1.82 9.38
C VAL A 37 0.82 1.58 10.35
N LEU A 38 2.04 1.53 9.82
CA LEU A 38 3.27 1.52 10.60
C LEU A 38 3.82 2.94 10.64
N ASP A 39 3.90 3.52 11.83
CA ASP A 39 4.57 4.79 12.05
C ASP A 39 6.08 4.54 12.17
N THR A 40 6.89 5.27 11.40
CA THR A 40 8.33 5.05 11.31
C THR A 40 9.12 6.33 11.55
N SER A 41 10.30 6.20 12.16
CA SER A 41 11.19 7.35 12.44
C SER A 41 11.82 7.95 11.18
N GLY A 42 11.75 7.26 10.04
CA GLY A 42 12.32 7.69 8.77
C GLY A 42 11.70 6.95 7.60
N ALA A 43 12.06 7.35 6.39
CA ALA A 43 11.63 6.69 5.17
C ALA A 43 12.11 5.23 5.12
N VAL A 44 11.25 4.31 4.73
CA VAL A 44 11.54 2.88 4.65
C VAL A 44 11.33 2.33 3.25
N LYS A 45 12.12 1.32 2.88
CA LYS A 45 11.88 0.46 1.73
C LYS A 45 11.22 -0.82 2.20
N TYR A 46 10.31 -1.35 1.42
CA TYR A 46 9.57 -2.56 1.79
C TYR A 46 9.35 -3.47 0.58
N LYS A 47 9.07 -4.74 0.88
CA LYS A 47 8.56 -5.74 -0.06
C LYS A 47 7.43 -6.48 0.62
N TYR A 48 6.44 -6.93 -0.14
CA TYR A 48 5.39 -7.78 0.39
C TYR A 48 5.06 -8.93 -0.56
N PHE A 49 4.57 -10.02 0.01
CA PHE A 49 4.11 -11.20 -0.72
C PHE A 49 3.08 -11.98 0.08
N ASN A 50 2.31 -12.79 -0.61
CA ASN A 50 1.32 -13.66 -0.01
C ASN A 50 1.86 -15.08 0.14
N LEU A 51 1.44 -15.74 1.23
CA LEU A 51 1.57 -17.18 1.42
C LEU A 51 0.17 -17.77 1.56
N ASP A 52 -0.06 -18.88 0.88
CA ASP A 52 -1.29 -19.67 0.98
C ASP A 52 -1.05 -20.88 1.91
N LYS A 53 -2.13 -21.34 2.59
CA LYS A 53 -2.15 -22.55 3.43
C LYS A 53 -1.13 -22.55 4.61
N PRO A 54 -1.34 -21.76 5.66
CA PRO A 54 -2.46 -20.84 5.89
C PRO A 54 -2.26 -19.51 5.18
N HIS A 55 -3.35 -18.76 5.00
CA HIS A 55 -3.30 -17.44 4.37
C HIS A 55 -2.50 -16.46 5.21
N ARG A 56 -1.46 -15.89 4.64
CA ARG A 56 -0.59 -14.90 5.28
C ARG A 56 -0.18 -13.82 4.29
N VAL A 57 -0.07 -12.62 4.79
CA VAL A 57 0.61 -11.52 4.10
C VAL A 57 1.90 -11.24 4.85
N VAL A 58 3.02 -11.29 4.16
CA VAL A 58 4.34 -11.02 4.72
C VAL A 58 4.83 -9.68 4.17
N ILE A 59 5.28 -8.82 5.07
CA ILE A 59 5.86 -7.51 4.74
C ILE A 59 7.27 -7.46 5.31
N ASP A 60 8.26 -7.33 4.44
CA ASP A 60 9.65 -7.14 4.80
C ASP A 60 9.99 -5.65 4.69
N VAL A 61 10.30 -5.03 5.82
CA VAL A 61 10.75 -3.64 5.90
C VAL A 61 12.27 -3.66 6.01
N SER A 62 12.91 -3.11 4.99
CA SER A 62 14.38 -3.08 4.90
C SER A 62 14.96 -2.01 5.83
N ASN A 63 16.12 -2.30 6.43
CA ASN A 63 16.85 -1.37 7.27
C ASN A 63 15.96 -0.73 8.35
N ALA A 64 15.21 -1.57 9.07
CA ALA A 64 14.27 -1.15 10.10
C ALA A 64 14.33 -2.07 11.31
N ARG A 65 13.99 -1.53 12.47
CA ARG A 65 13.83 -2.26 13.74
C ARG A 65 12.51 -1.88 14.38
N ALA A 66 11.98 -2.73 15.24
CA ALA A 66 10.82 -2.39 16.07
C ALA A 66 11.29 -1.57 17.29
N ALA A 67 10.43 -0.66 17.77
CA ALA A 67 10.58 -0.07 19.09
C ALA A 67 10.37 -1.15 20.16
N GLU A 68 10.97 -0.99 21.32
CA GLU A 68 10.93 -1.98 22.41
C GLU A 68 9.51 -2.20 22.96
N ASP A 69 8.71 -1.15 22.95
CA ASP A 69 7.32 -1.12 23.42
C ASP A 69 6.28 -1.51 22.34
N LEU A 70 6.75 -1.90 21.13
CA LEU A 70 5.85 -2.23 20.02
C LEU A 70 5.05 -3.51 20.29
N ASN A 71 3.78 -3.37 20.65
CA ASN A 71 2.89 -4.49 20.96
C ASN A 71 1.92 -4.79 19.81
N LEU A 72 2.36 -5.68 18.89
CA LEU A 72 1.56 -6.11 17.73
C LEU A 72 0.32 -6.93 18.14
N ALA A 73 0.38 -7.66 19.24
CA ALA A 73 -0.72 -8.49 19.68
C ALA A 73 -1.90 -7.67 20.21
N ALA A 74 -1.60 -6.55 20.88
CA ALA A 74 -2.64 -5.67 21.43
C ALA A 74 -3.50 -5.02 20.34
N VAL A 75 -2.89 -4.64 19.21
CA VAL A 75 -3.61 -3.94 18.12
C VAL A 75 -4.36 -4.87 17.18
N ALA A 76 -4.11 -6.19 17.26
CA ALA A 76 -4.72 -7.20 16.37
C ALA A 76 -5.88 -7.97 17.01
N LYS A 77 -6.52 -7.41 18.03
CA LYS A 77 -7.68 -8.04 18.70
C LYS A 77 -8.95 -7.83 17.87
N ASP A 78 -9.79 -8.87 17.82
CA ASP A 78 -11.17 -8.88 17.29
C ASP A 78 -11.36 -8.38 15.85
N LEU A 79 -10.31 -8.48 15.03
CA LEU A 79 -10.35 -8.08 13.64
C LEU A 79 -11.09 -9.10 12.76
N LYS A 80 -11.92 -8.64 11.83
CA LYS A 80 -12.73 -9.49 10.95
C LYS A 80 -11.89 -10.35 10.00
N ARG A 81 -10.82 -9.78 9.44
CA ARG A 81 -10.00 -10.39 8.37
C ARG A 81 -8.67 -10.94 8.87
N ILE A 82 -8.17 -10.41 9.95
CA ILE A 82 -6.86 -10.76 10.52
C ILE A 82 -7.09 -11.65 11.74
N LYS A 83 -6.33 -12.75 11.81
CA LYS A 83 -6.31 -13.65 12.97
C LYS A 83 -5.28 -13.18 13.98
N ARG A 84 -4.10 -12.78 13.49
CA ARG A 84 -2.96 -12.40 14.33
C ARG A 84 -1.96 -11.57 13.55
N LEU A 85 -1.28 -10.67 14.25
CA LEU A 85 -0.15 -9.92 13.74
C LEU A 85 1.11 -10.35 14.49
N ARG A 86 2.18 -10.65 13.76
CA ARG A 86 3.48 -11.06 14.31
C ARG A 86 4.59 -10.27 13.66
N GLY A 87 5.67 -10.02 14.40
CA GLY A 87 6.85 -9.37 13.88
C GLY A 87 8.11 -9.94 14.46
N ALA A 88 9.19 -9.91 13.68
CA ALA A 88 10.51 -10.32 14.12
C ALA A 88 11.61 -9.59 13.32
N PRO A 89 12.77 -9.37 13.90
CA PRO A 89 13.95 -8.93 13.16
C PRO A 89 14.29 -9.92 12.04
N ARG A 90 14.74 -9.41 10.90
CA ARG A 90 15.19 -10.21 9.77
C ARG A 90 16.39 -9.56 9.09
N GLY A 91 17.58 -10.07 9.37
CA GLY A 91 18.82 -9.46 8.91
C GLY A 91 18.93 -8.00 9.38
N LYS A 92 19.14 -7.07 8.45
CA LYS A 92 19.16 -5.62 8.74
C LYS A 92 17.77 -4.96 8.72
N GLY A 93 16.68 -5.74 8.73
CA GLY A 93 15.32 -5.23 8.63
C GLY A 93 14.39 -5.90 9.62
N TYR A 94 13.09 -5.64 9.43
CA TYR A 94 12.02 -6.18 10.24
C TYR A 94 10.95 -6.84 9.36
N ARG A 95 10.52 -8.03 9.74
CA ARG A 95 9.45 -8.76 9.07
C ARG A 95 8.16 -8.67 9.86
N LEU A 96 7.12 -8.17 9.24
CA LEU A 96 5.75 -8.23 9.72
C LEU A 96 4.99 -9.35 9.01
N VAL A 97 4.29 -10.18 9.77
CA VAL A 97 3.46 -11.26 9.23
C VAL A 97 2.02 -11.06 9.71
N VAL A 98 1.12 -10.94 8.77
CA VAL A 98 -0.32 -10.87 8.98
C VAL A 98 -0.89 -12.27 8.74
N ASP A 99 -1.27 -12.99 9.80
CA ASP A 99 -2.01 -14.23 9.69
C ASP A 99 -3.47 -13.89 9.39
N ALA A 100 -3.95 -14.25 8.21
CA ALA A 100 -5.27 -13.88 7.72
C ALA A 100 -6.29 -15.01 7.89
N LYS A 101 -7.57 -14.65 8.13
CA LYS A 101 -8.70 -15.59 8.19
C LYS A 101 -9.16 -16.04 6.80
N LEU A 102 -8.81 -15.26 5.77
CA LEU A 102 -9.16 -15.51 4.37
C LEU A 102 -8.06 -14.98 3.44
N LYS A 103 -8.13 -15.31 2.15
CA LYS A 103 -7.18 -14.80 1.17
C LYS A 103 -7.34 -13.30 1.00
N LEU A 104 -6.26 -12.53 1.26
CA LEU A 104 -6.22 -11.09 1.16
C LEU A 104 -5.38 -10.65 -0.04
N LYS A 105 -5.75 -9.51 -0.62
CA LYS A 105 -4.98 -8.80 -1.63
C LYS A 105 -4.34 -7.58 -0.95
N PRO A 106 -3.02 -7.61 -0.73
CA PRO A 106 -2.31 -6.47 -0.16
C PRO A 106 -2.07 -5.39 -1.22
N ASN A 107 -2.12 -4.15 -0.78
CA ASN A 107 -1.59 -2.98 -1.46
C ASN A 107 -0.84 -2.16 -0.42
N ALA A 108 0.42 -1.79 -0.70
CA ALA A 108 1.22 -1.05 0.26
C ALA A 108 1.89 0.16 -0.38
N PHE A 109 2.00 1.25 0.38
CA PHE A 109 2.63 2.48 -0.04
C PHE A 109 3.17 3.26 1.17
N THR A 110 4.13 4.14 0.92
CA THR A 110 4.68 5.02 1.96
C THR A 110 4.08 6.42 1.87
N LEU A 111 3.94 7.06 3.02
CA LEU A 111 3.55 8.45 3.14
C LEU A 111 4.69 9.25 3.78
N ASN A 112 4.97 10.40 3.19
CA ASN A 112 5.89 11.37 3.74
C ASN A 112 5.33 12.03 5.00
N PRO A 113 6.20 12.62 5.85
CA PRO A 113 5.77 13.34 7.03
C PRO A 113 4.87 14.52 6.66
N ILE A 114 3.74 14.63 7.36
CA ILE A 114 2.85 15.79 7.35
C ILE A 114 2.44 16.02 8.79
N ALA A 115 2.83 17.16 9.38
CA ALA A 115 2.52 17.46 10.78
C ALA A 115 1.05 17.22 11.14
N PRO A 116 0.73 16.55 12.25
CA PRO A 116 1.63 16.06 13.30
C PRO A 116 2.24 14.66 13.03
N TYR A 117 2.01 14.05 11.88
CA TYR A 117 2.42 12.69 11.58
C TYR A 117 3.80 12.61 10.92
N GLY A 118 4.61 11.61 11.34
CA GLY A 118 5.90 11.26 10.74
C GLY A 118 5.77 10.44 9.45
N HIS A 119 6.85 9.76 9.09
CA HIS A 119 6.86 8.78 8.00
C HIS A 119 5.94 7.60 8.32
N ARG A 120 5.26 7.07 7.33
CA ARG A 120 4.31 5.97 7.49
C ARG A 120 4.42 4.97 6.35
N LEU A 121 4.36 3.69 6.69
CA LEU A 121 4.09 2.63 5.73
C LEU A 121 2.63 2.18 5.92
N VAL A 122 1.83 2.33 4.88
CA VAL A 122 0.41 1.95 4.87
C VAL A 122 0.26 0.65 4.10
N ILE A 123 -0.49 -0.30 4.67
CA ILE A 123 -0.79 -1.58 4.06
C ILE A 123 -2.32 -1.76 4.06
N ASP A 124 -2.93 -1.74 2.90
CA ASP A 124 -4.35 -2.00 2.69
C ASP A 124 -4.56 -3.48 2.33
N LEU A 125 -5.38 -4.16 3.09
CA LEU A 125 -5.69 -5.57 2.95
C LEU A 125 -7.16 -5.72 2.59
N SER A 126 -7.47 -5.91 1.31
CA SER A 126 -8.83 -6.18 0.83
C SER A 126 -9.07 -7.69 0.69
N ALA A 127 -10.32 -8.15 0.84
CA ALA A 127 -10.66 -9.51 0.49
C ALA A 127 -10.36 -9.74 -1.01
N ALA A 128 -9.64 -10.81 -1.32
CA ALA A 128 -9.49 -11.22 -2.70
C ALA A 128 -10.88 -11.61 -3.22
N LYS A 129 -11.57 -10.71 -3.93
CA LYS A 129 -12.81 -11.06 -4.61
C LYS A 129 -12.49 -12.25 -5.50
N LYS A 130 -13.21 -13.37 -5.35
CA LYS A 130 -13.23 -14.39 -6.39
C LYS A 130 -13.54 -13.62 -7.67
N LYS A 131 -12.62 -13.63 -8.67
CA LYS A 131 -12.97 -13.11 -9.99
C LYS A 131 -14.34 -13.70 -10.30
N PRO A 132 -15.36 -12.91 -10.63
CA PRO A 132 -16.57 -13.48 -11.18
C PRO A 132 -16.04 -14.42 -12.27
N ARG A 133 -16.40 -15.71 -12.19
CA ARG A 133 -16.17 -16.59 -13.31
C ARG A 133 -16.69 -15.79 -14.49
N GLN A 134 -15.78 -15.26 -15.33
CA GLN A 134 -16.20 -14.74 -16.61
C GLN A 134 -17.00 -15.91 -17.16
N ARG A 135 -18.32 -15.79 -17.12
CA ARG A 135 -19.13 -16.58 -18.02
C ARG A 135 -18.46 -16.28 -19.34
N GLU A 136 -17.75 -17.27 -19.83
CA GLU A 136 -17.25 -17.30 -21.19
C GLU A 136 -18.40 -16.70 -21.97
N SER A 137 -18.18 -15.47 -22.43
CA SER A 137 -19.24 -14.76 -23.16
C SER A 137 -19.52 -15.72 -24.32
N GLU A 138 -20.65 -16.41 -24.24
CA GLU A 138 -21.16 -17.12 -25.41
C GLU A 138 -21.01 -16.11 -26.53
N LYS A 139 -20.14 -16.45 -27.49
CA LYS A 139 -19.99 -15.68 -28.72
C LYS A 139 -21.42 -15.34 -29.15
N PRO A 140 -21.78 -14.07 -29.33
CA PRO A 140 -23.11 -13.73 -29.75
C PRO A 140 -23.39 -14.56 -31.01
N LYS A 141 -24.33 -15.49 -30.94
CA LYS A 141 -24.86 -16.16 -32.15
C LYS A 141 -25.24 -15.05 -33.09
N PRO A 142 -24.81 -15.05 -34.36
CA PRO A 142 -25.20 -14.05 -35.32
C PRO A 142 -26.72 -14.03 -35.37
N ARG A 143 -27.35 -12.97 -34.87
CA ARG A 143 -28.77 -12.71 -35.11
C ARG A 143 -28.87 -12.11 -36.50
N PRO A 144 -29.60 -12.70 -37.41
CA PRO A 144 -29.84 -12.09 -38.69
C PRO A 144 -30.91 -10.98 -38.51
N ASN A 145 -30.45 -9.82 -38.11
CA ASN A 145 -31.27 -8.62 -38.15
C ASN A 145 -30.37 -7.44 -38.49
N ASN A 146 -30.40 -7.05 -39.76
CA ASN A 146 -29.89 -5.80 -40.28
C ASN A 146 -30.71 -4.64 -39.61
N ARG A 147 -30.28 -4.25 -38.42
CA ARG A 147 -30.64 -2.96 -37.85
C ARG A 147 -29.32 -2.22 -37.62
N ASP A 148 -29.18 -1.14 -38.35
CA ASP A 148 -28.08 -0.22 -38.14
C ASP A 148 -28.07 0.24 -36.68
N VAL A 149 -26.98 0.07 -35.96
CA VAL A 149 -26.82 0.59 -34.62
C VAL A 149 -26.38 2.04 -34.76
N VAL A 150 -27.28 2.96 -34.55
CA VAL A 150 -26.98 4.39 -34.47
C VAL A 150 -26.47 4.66 -33.05
N ILE A 151 -25.21 5.00 -32.94
CA ILE A 151 -24.60 5.45 -31.67
C ILE A 151 -24.57 6.98 -31.76
N ALA A 152 -25.39 7.65 -30.98
CA ALA A 152 -25.31 9.08 -30.76
C ALA A 152 -24.30 9.33 -29.65
N ILE A 153 -23.19 10.01 -29.95
CA ILE A 153 -22.25 10.48 -28.94
C ILE A 153 -22.57 11.95 -28.71
N ASP A 154 -23.20 12.23 -27.57
CA ASP A 154 -23.36 13.59 -27.07
C ASP A 154 -22.11 13.97 -26.27
N ALA A 155 -21.25 14.80 -26.87
CA ALA A 155 -20.07 15.35 -26.21
C ALA A 155 -20.45 16.58 -25.37
N GLY A 156 -21.52 16.45 -24.56
CA GLY A 156 -21.98 17.53 -23.69
C GLY A 156 -20.86 18.19 -22.89
N HIS A 157 -20.82 19.51 -22.91
CA HIS A 157 -19.93 20.38 -22.14
C HIS A 157 -18.44 20.32 -22.50
N GLY A 158 -18.10 20.65 -23.73
CA GLY A 158 -16.74 21.03 -24.13
C GLY A 158 -16.65 22.53 -24.42
N GLY A 159 -15.62 23.19 -23.97
CA GLY A 159 -15.34 24.59 -24.24
C GLY A 159 -15.98 25.60 -23.27
N GLU A 160 -16.18 26.83 -23.73
CA GLU A 160 -16.68 27.96 -22.93
C GLU A 160 -18.19 27.95 -22.65
N ASP A 161 -18.90 26.92 -23.09
CA ASP A 161 -20.34 26.79 -22.84
C ASP A 161 -20.59 26.26 -21.40
N PRO A 162 -21.14 27.09 -20.50
CA PRO A 162 -21.42 26.69 -19.12
C PRO A 162 -22.57 25.67 -18.98
N GLY A 163 -23.15 25.21 -20.08
CA GLY A 163 -24.33 24.33 -20.10
C GLY A 163 -25.61 25.04 -19.70
N ALA A 164 -26.63 24.28 -19.36
CA ALA A 164 -27.93 24.79 -18.98
C ALA A 164 -27.87 25.60 -17.68
N LEU A 165 -28.01 26.90 -17.78
CA LEU A 165 -28.12 27.79 -16.63
C LEU A 165 -29.48 27.63 -15.97
N GLY A 166 -29.51 27.51 -14.65
CA GLY A 166 -30.71 27.36 -13.87
C GLY A 166 -31.67 28.55 -13.96
N PRO A 167 -32.85 28.49 -13.32
CA PRO A 167 -33.96 29.45 -13.50
C PRO A 167 -33.66 30.94 -13.26
N ARG A 168 -32.46 31.27 -12.69
CA ARG A 168 -32.07 32.66 -12.44
C ARG A 168 -31.49 33.40 -13.64
N SER A 169 -31.28 32.71 -14.76
CA SER A 169 -30.71 33.33 -15.98
C SER A 169 -31.80 33.77 -17.00
N LEU A 170 -33.05 33.68 -16.61
CA LEU A 170 -34.19 34.13 -17.40
C LEU A 170 -34.77 35.46 -16.86
N GLN A 171 -33.91 36.45 -16.68
CA GLN A 171 -34.34 37.86 -16.53
C GLN A 171 -33.60 38.72 -17.53
#